data_f37682f99f9aebedc8ab5d87aa013628
#
_entry.id   f37682f99f9aebedc8ab5d87aa013628
#
_cell.length_a   1.000
_cell.length_b   1.000
_cell.length_c   1.000
_cell.angle_alpha   90.00
_cell.angle_beta   90.00
_cell.angle_gamma   90.00
#
_symmetry.space_group_name_H-M   'P 1'
#
loop_
_entity.id
_entity.type
_entity.pdbx_description
1 polymer ?
#
loop_
_entity_poly.entity_id
_entity_poly.type
_entity_poly.pdbx_seq_one_letter_code
_entity_poly.pdbx_strand_id
1 'polypeptide(L)' 'MIVVYSKPACVQCVATTREMDKRGIPYEYIDLTKDQDAMATVRDLGYMQAPVVVAGDEHWAGFRPDKIMKLDTAMEPA' A
#
# COMPACT_ATOMS: atom_id res chain seq x y z
N MET A 1 4.30 7.71 7.56
CA MET A 1 2.93 7.21 7.38
C MET A 1 2.88 6.29 6.16
N ILE A 2 2.13 5.22 6.26
CA ILE A 2 1.99 4.25 5.17
C ILE A 2 0.64 4.46 4.52
N VAL A 3 0.62 4.53 3.19
CA VAL A 3 -0.61 4.70 2.42
C VAL A 3 -0.76 3.53 1.45
N VAL A 4 -1.94 2.91 1.45
CA VAL A 4 -2.26 1.84 0.51
C VAL A 4 -3.31 2.38 -0.47
N TYR A 5 -2.91 2.52 -1.72
CA TYR A 5 -3.81 2.94 -2.79
C TYR A 5 -4.42 1.69 -3.41
N SER A 6 -5.73 1.58 -3.35
CA SER A 6 -6.45 0.37 -3.75
C SER A 6 -7.64 0.70 -4.65
N LYS A 7 -8.29 -0.35 -5.12
CA LYS A 7 -9.53 -0.22 -5.88
C LYS A 7 -10.46 -1.37 -5.49
N PRO A 8 -11.78 -1.25 -5.75
CA PRO A 8 -12.73 -2.34 -5.49
C PRO A 8 -12.41 -3.58 -6.32
N ALA A 9 -12.82 -4.75 -5.84
CA ALA A 9 -12.67 -6.03 -6.53
C ALA A 9 -11.22 -6.35 -6.91
N CYS A 10 -10.30 -6.01 -6.03
CA CYS A 10 -8.87 -6.23 -6.27
C CYS A 10 -8.34 -7.25 -5.26
N VAL A 11 -8.05 -8.47 -5.74
CA VAL A 11 -7.58 -9.55 -4.89
C VAL A 11 -6.26 -9.20 -4.22
N GLN A 12 -5.33 -8.61 -4.97
CA GLN A 12 -4.03 -8.24 -4.42
C GLN A 12 -4.14 -7.10 -3.41
N CYS A 13 -5.10 -6.20 -3.58
CA CYS A 13 -5.34 -5.14 -2.62
C CYS A 13 -5.82 -5.73 -1.29
N VAL A 14 -6.73 -6.69 -1.36
CA VAL A 14 -7.23 -7.38 -0.16
C VAL A 14 -6.10 -8.13 0.53
N ALA A 15 -5.27 -8.83 -0.23
CA ALA A 15 -4.14 -9.57 0.32
C ALA A 15 -3.16 -8.63 1.03
N THR A 16 -2.91 -7.46 0.45
CA THR A 16 -1.99 -6.47 1.01
C THR A 16 -2.49 -5.94 2.35
N THR A 17 -3.75 -5.50 2.41
CA THR A 17 -4.30 -4.95 3.64
C THR A 17 -4.46 -6.03 4.71
N ARG A 18 -4.82 -7.24 4.31
CA ARG A 18 -4.92 -8.35 5.24
C ARG A 18 -3.58 -8.67 5.89
N GLU A 19 -2.51 -8.66 5.10
CA GLU A 19 -1.18 -8.93 5.62
C GLU A 19 -0.75 -7.82 6.58
N MET A 20 -1.03 -6.57 6.25
CA MET A 20 -0.71 -5.45 7.13
C MET A 20 -1.51 -5.51 8.43
N ASP A 21 -2.80 -5.83 8.35
CA ASP A 21 -3.65 -5.97 9.53
C ASP A 21 -3.14 -7.09 10.44
N LYS A 22 -2.74 -8.20 9.84
CA LYS A 22 -2.23 -9.35 10.58
C LYS A 22 -0.95 -9.00 11.33
N ARG A 23 -0.13 -8.11 10.78
CA ARG A 23 1.13 -7.70 11.40
C ARG A 23 0.98 -6.47 12.28
N GLY A 24 -0.21 -5.91 12.37
CA GLY A 24 -0.45 -4.71 13.17
C GLY A 24 0.18 -3.46 12.61
N ILE A 25 0.39 -3.41 11.30
CA ILE A 25 0.97 -2.26 10.63
C ILE A 25 -0.13 -1.25 10.32
N PRO A 26 -0.10 -0.04 10.89
CA PRO A 26 -1.10 0.97 10.57
C PRO A 26 -0.87 1.55 9.18
N TYR A 27 -1.95 1.83 8.46
CA TYR A 27 -1.88 2.41 7.14
C TYR A 27 -3.14 3.21 6.86
N GLU A 28 -3.06 4.10 5.88
CA GLU A 28 -4.21 4.82 5.37
C GLU A 28 -4.64 4.14 4.07
N TYR A 29 -5.93 3.85 3.96
CA TYR A 29 -6.51 3.21 2.77
C TYR A 29 -7.14 4.27 1.89
N ILE A 30 -6.74 4.32 0.62
CA ILE A 30 -7.29 5.29 -0.33
C ILE A 30 -7.81 4.52 -1.55
N ASP A 31 -9.08 4.77 -1.89
CA ASP A 31 -9.71 4.18 -3.05
C ASP A 31 -9.44 5.06 -4.28
N LEU A 32 -8.66 4.53 -5.21
CA LEU A 32 -8.26 5.27 -6.42
C LEU A 32 -9.44 5.61 -7.32
N THR A 33 -10.54 4.87 -7.21
CA THR A 33 -11.71 5.12 -8.04
C THR A 33 -12.51 6.32 -7.53
N LYS A 34 -12.25 6.77 -6.31
CA LYS A 34 -12.97 7.86 -5.67
C LYS A 34 -12.12 9.10 -5.44
N ASP A 35 -10.82 9.02 -5.69
CA ASP A 35 -9.88 10.09 -5.39
C ASP A 35 -8.99 10.35 -6.59
N GLN A 36 -9.29 11.43 -7.33
CA GLN A 36 -8.53 11.76 -8.53
C GLN A 36 -7.11 12.21 -8.22
N ASP A 37 -6.92 12.87 -7.09
CA ASP A 37 -5.58 13.31 -6.67
C ASP A 37 -4.71 12.12 -6.35
N ALA A 38 -5.28 11.10 -5.72
CA ALA A 38 -4.56 9.86 -5.43
C ALA A 38 -4.17 9.15 -6.73
N MET A 39 -5.08 9.13 -7.70
CA MET A 39 -4.79 8.52 -8.99
C MET A 39 -3.62 9.24 -9.68
N ALA A 40 -3.58 10.56 -9.61
CA ALA A 40 -2.49 11.34 -10.19
C ALA A 40 -1.17 11.03 -9.46
N THR A 41 -1.21 10.91 -8.14
CA THR A 41 -0.03 10.58 -7.35
C THR A 41 0.56 9.23 -7.76
N VAL A 42 -0.28 8.21 -7.89
CA VAL A 42 0.13 6.87 -8.29
C VAL A 42 0.73 6.89 -9.69
N ARG A 43 0.08 7.62 -10.59
CA ARG A 43 0.54 7.74 -11.97
C ARG A 43 1.91 8.44 -12.03
N ASP A 44 2.09 9.48 -11.23
CA ASP A 44 3.37 10.20 -11.16
C ASP A 44 4.50 9.31 -10.65
N LEU A 45 4.19 8.33 -9.82
CA LEU A 45 5.16 7.35 -9.35
C LEU A 45 5.48 6.31 -10.42
N GLY A 46 4.76 6.32 -11.53
CA GLY A 46 4.99 5.39 -12.62
C GLY A 46 4.18 4.11 -12.57
N TYR A 47 3.15 4.06 -11.74
CA TYR A 47 2.34 2.87 -11.59
C TYR A 47 1.00 3.01 -12.32
N MET A 48 0.54 1.91 -12.90
CA MET A 48 -0.75 1.86 -13.58
C MET A 48 -1.61 0.71 -13.06
N GLN A 49 -1.32 0.23 -11.87
CA GLN A 49 -2.04 -0.90 -11.27
C GLN A 49 -2.23 -0.68 -9.78
N ALA A 50 -3.08 -1.49 -9.18
CA ALA A 50 -3.33 -1.49 -7.74
C ALA A 50 -3.00 -2.89 -7.19
N PRO A 51 -2.62 -3.01 -5.92
CA PRO A 51 -2.43 -1.91 -4.97
C PRO A 51 -1.10 -1.21 -5.18
N VAL A 52 -1.00 0.04 -4.73
CA VAL A 52 0.28 0.75 -4.64
C VAL A 52 0.46 1.11 -3.18
N VAL A 53 1.61 0.76 -2.63
CA VAL A 53 1.94 1.06 -1.23
C VAL A 53 3.04 2.10 -1.21
N VAL A 54 2.85 3.15 -0.44
CA VAL A 54 3.86 4.18 -0.23
C VAL A 54 4.19 4.21 1.25
N ALA A 55 5.46 4.00 1.57
CA ALA A 55 5.93 3.93 2.95
C ALA A 55 7.21 4.76 3.06
N GLY A 56 7.04 6.05 3.39
CA GLY A 56 8.17 6.98 3.43
C GLY A 56 8.82 7.11 2.07
N ASP A 57 10.08 6.77 1.97
CA ASP A 57 10.84 6.86 0.72
C ASP A 57 10.66 5.64 -0.17
N GLU A 58 10.01 4.60 0.32
CA GLU A 58 9.82 3.38 -0.46
C GLU A 58 8.40 3.29 -0.99
N HIS A 59 8.27 2.71 -2.18
CA HIS A 59 6.96 2.43 -2.76
C HIS A 59 7.07 1.23 -3.70
N TRP A 60 5.94 0.55 -3.87
CA TRP A 60 5.86 -0.60 -4.77
C TRP A 60 4.41 -0.81 -5.19
N ALA A 61 4.22 -1.63 -6.22
CA ALA A 61 2.89 -2.01 -6.68
C ALA A 61 2.73 -3.53 -6.58
N GLY A 62 1.49 -3.96 -6.40
CA GLY A 62 1.16 -5.37 -6.27
C GLY A 62 1.32 -5.87 -4.85
N PHE A 63 0.97 -7.12 -4.63
CA PHE A 63 1.11 -7.75 -3.32
C PHE A 63 2.56 -8.21 -3.14
N ARG A 64 3.27 -7.57 -2.24
CA ARG A 64 4.68 -7.85 -1.97
C ARG A 64 4.87 -8.12 -0.48
N PRO A 65 4.63 -9.37 -0.04
CA PRO A 65 4.79 -9.72 1.38
C PRO A 65 6.22 -9.53 1.89
N ASP A 66 7.21 -9.67 1.02
CA ASP A 66 8.61 -9.42 1.38
C ASP A 66 8.82 -7.96 1.81
N LYS A 67 8.18 -7.03 1.12
CA LYS A 67 8.28 -5.61 1.44
C LYS A 67 7.48 -5.25 2.68
N ILE A 68 6.31 -5.87 2.84
CA ILE A 68 5.48 -5.67 4.03
C ILE A 68 6.22 -6.16 5.27
N MET A 69 6.92 -7.28 5.15
CA MET A 69 7.72 -7.82 6.26
C MET A 69 8.79 -6.83 6.70
N LYS A 70 9.40 -6.13 5.76
CA LYS A 70 10.42 -5.12 6.08
C LYS A 70 9.82 -3.95 6.84
N LEU A 71 8.59 -3.55 6.51
CA LEU A 71 7.90 -2.49 7.24
C LEU A 71 7.68 -2.89 8.69
N ASP A 72 7.27 -4.13 8.92
CA ASP A 72 7.03 -4.67 10.26
C ASP A 72 8.31 -4.58 11.09
N THR A 73 9.43 -5.04 10.52
CA THR A 73 10.73 -4.98 11.18
C THR A 73 11.16 -3.54 11.47
N ALA A 74 10.94 -2.64 10.52
CA ALA A 74 11.35 -1.25 10.67
C ALA A 74 10.53 -0.51 11.72
N MET A 75 9.32 -0.98 12.02
CA MET A 75 8.43 -0.35 13.00
C MET A 75 8.58 -0.91 14.40
N GLU A 76 9.33 -1.98 14.57
CA GLU A 76 9.57 -2.53 15.90
C GLU A 76 10.40 -1.57 16.73
N PRO A 77 10.00 -1.34 17.99
CA PRO A 77 10.82 -0.51 18.86
C PRO A 77 12.16 -1.19 19.11
N ALA A 78 13.20 -0.39 19.09
CA ALA A 78 14.56 -0.88 19.33
C ALA A 78 14.70 -1.36 20.76
#